data_81d00e3cab1297bc325293b9864ac0e0
#
_entry.id   81d00e3cab1297bc325293b9864ac0e0
#
_cell.length_a   1.000
_cell.length_b   1.000
_cell.length_c   1.000
_cell.angle_alpha   90.00
_cell.angle_beta   90.00
_cell.angle_gamma   90.00
#
_symmetry.space_group_name_H-M   'P 1'
#
loop_
_entity.id
_entity.type
_entity.pdbx_description
1 polymer ?
#
loop_
_entity_poly.entity_id
_entity_poly.type
_entity_poly.pdbx_seq_one_letter_code
_entity_poly.pdbx_strand_id
1 'polypeptide(L)'
;MSRLKITLPAPCAFILSRLHENGFEAYAVGGCVRDSLLHKTPHDWDITTAAKPEKIIELFSDIPVLETGLKHGTVTLLTDHEPYEVTTFRVDGNYTDGRHPDSVAFTTDIRDDLARRDLTINAVYADEKGNVFDYYNGIEDLEQGNVRFIGNPNHRIKEDYLRILRFFRFYSIFGKAPIDAKALEACKENKDGLKQLSMERIRDELFKLFLTPSTSPLP
;
A
#
# COMPACT_ATOMS: atom_id res chain seq x y z
N MET A 1 24.64 6.39 8.41
CA MET A 1 23.53 5.45 8.65
C MET A 1 23.58 4.39 7.56
N SER A 2 23.67 3.11 7.91
CA SER A 2 23.55 2.02 6.94
C SER A 2 22.13 2.08 6.36
N ARG A 3 22.01 2.17 5.03
CA ARG A 3 20.70 2.10 4.37
C ARG A 3 20.12 0.71 4.66
N LEU A 4 18.90 0.66 5.15
CA LEU A 4 18.16 -0.59 5.29
C LEU A 4 17.99 -1.24 3.92
N LYS A 5 18.19 -2.54 3.87
CA LYS A 5 18.03 -3.33 2.63
C LYS A 5 17.11 -4.52 2.86
N ILE A 6 16.32 -4.80 1.83
CA ILE A 6 15.52 -6.03 1.73
C ILE A 6 15.95 -6.84 0.52
N THR A 7 15.63 -8.13 0.52
CA THR A 7 15.81 -8.99 -0.65
C THR A 7 14.55 -9.01 -1.47
N LEU A 8 14.68 -8.68 -2.76
CA LEU A 8 13.58 -8.74 -3.72
C LEU A 8 13.58 -10.10 -4.43
N PRO A 9 12.40 -10.66 -4.77
CA PRO A 9 12.32 -11.76 -5.73
C PRO A 9 12.91 -11.35 -7.09
N ALA A 10 13.52 -12.30 -7.78
CA ALA A 10 14.14 -12.03 -9.08
C ALA A 10 13.17 -11.39 -10.10
N PRO A 11 11.89 -11.84 -10.22
CA PRO A 11 10.94 -11.17 -11.12
C PRO A 11 10.64 -9.72 -10.72
N CYS A 12 10.49 -9.43 -9.42
CA CYS A 12 10.29 -8.07 -8.94
C CYS A 12 11.48 -7.17 -9.31
N ALA A 13 12.71 -7.62 -9.00
CA ALA A 13 13.92 -6.89 -9.34
C ALA A 13 14.06 -6.67 -10.85
N PHE A 14 13.70 -7.66 -11.67
CA PHE A 14 13.68 -7.56 -13.13
C PHE A 14 12.71 -6.49 -13.64
N ILE A 15 11.46 -6.47 -13.12
CA ILE A 15 10.47 -5.46 -13.51
C ILE A 15 10.96 -4.06 -13.16
N LEU A 16 11.47 -3.85 -11.93
CA LEU A 16 12.00 -2.58 -11.48
C LEU A 16 13.19 -2.12 -12.33
N SER A 17 14.14 -3.02 -12.61
CA SER A 17 15.32 -2.72 -13.44
C SER A 17 14.92 -2.31 -14.85
N ARG A 18 13.99 -3.05 -15.50
CA ARG A 18 13.52 -2.72 -16.86
C ARG A 18 12.86 -1.35 -16.93
N LEU A 19 12.06 -0.98 -15.91
CA LEU A 19 11.46 0.35 -15.82
C LEU A 19 12.53 1.44 -15.67
N HIS A 20 13.51 1.26 -14.78
CA HIS A 20 14.60 2.21 -14.56
C HIS A 20 15.50 2.37 -15.80
N GLU A 21 15.86 1.28 -16.49
CA GLU A 21 16.65 1.30 -17.72
C GLU A 21 15.97 2.09 -18.85
N ASN A 22 14.63 2.18 -18.79
CA ASN A 22 13.82 2.97 -19.72
C ASN A 22 13.47 4.37 -19.20
N GLY A 23 14.12 4.81 -18.10
CA GLY A 23 14.01 6.17 -17.57
C GLY A 23 12.81 6.43 -16.68
N PHE A 24 12.14 5.40 -16.18
CA PHE A 24 11.01 5.54 -15.28
C PHE A 24 11.39 5.18 -13.85
N GLU A 25 11.09 6.06 -12.90
CA GLU A 25 11.15 5.70 -11.48
C GLU A 25 10.17 4.56 -11.20
N ALA A 26 10.63 3.55 -10.43
CA ALA A 26 9.82 2.40 -10.04
C ALA A 26 10.31 1.83 -8.72
N TYR A 27 9.38 1.37 -7.89
CA TYR A 27 9.66 0.87 -6.55
C TYR A 27 8.71 -0.25 -6.16
N ALA A 28 9.21 -1.23 -5.41
CA ALA A 28 8.35 -2.10 -4.62
C ALA A 28 7.80 -1.30 -3.43
N VAL A 29 6.53 -1.49 -3.04
CA VAL A 29 5.88 -0.57 -2.09
C VAL A 29 4.87 -1.27 -1.19
N GLY A 30 4.75 -0.78 0.05
CA GLY A 30 3.67 -1.17 0.93
C GLY A 30 3.91 -2.46 1.71
N GLY A 31 2.96 -3.38 1.66
CA GLY A 31 2.95 -4.60 2.45
C GLY A 31 4.18 -5.47 2.27
N CYS A 32 4.64 -5.65 1.04
CA CYS A 32 5.81 -6.47 0.75
C CYS A 32 7.10 -5.91 1.38
N VAL A 33 7.30 -4.59 1.31
CA VAL A 33 8.47 -3.94 1.92
C VAL A 33 8.41 -4.02 3.43
N ARG A 34 7.25 -3.69 4.03
CA ARG A 34 7.01 -3.80 5.48
C ARG A 34 7.28 -5.22 6.00
N ASP A 35 6.71 -6.22 5.34
CA ASP A 35 6.82 -7.62 5.79
C ASP A 35 8.26 -8.13 5.63
N SER A 36 8.96 -7.73 4.55
CA SER A 36 10.38 -8.03 4.37
C SER A 36 11.27 -7.40 5.46
N LEU A 37 10.96 -6.17 5.89
CA LEU A 37 11.66 -5.52 7.02
C LEU A 37 11.48 -6.29 8.34
N LEU A 38 10.34 -6.98 8.50
CA LEU A 38 10.05 -7.85 9.64
C LEU A 38 10.54 -9.29 9.45
N HIS A 39 11.34 -9.56 8.42
CA HIS A 39 11.83 -10.90 8.07
C HIS A 39 10.70 -11.92 7.82
N LYS A 40 9.52 -11.43 7.39
CA LYS A 40 8.40 -12.27 6.94
C LYS A 40 8.46 -12.40 5.42
N THR A 41 7.99 -13.51 4.89
CA THR A 41 7.84 -13.70 3.43
C THR A 41 6.58 -12.99 2.97
N PRO A 42 6.67 -11.97 2.09
CA PRO A 42 5.49 -11.35 1.50
C PRO A 42 4.72 -12.32 0.61
N HIS A 43 3.40 -12.20 0.61
CA HIS A 43 2.54 -12.97 -0.29
C HIS A 43 2.50 -12.34 -1.68
N ASP A 44 2.34 -11.02 -1.74
CA ASP A 44 2.18 -10.26 -2.97
C ASP A 44 3.24 -9.16 -3.04
N TRP A 45 3.68 -8.81 -4.24
CA TRP A 45 4.64 -7.74 -4.48
C TRP A 45 3.99 -6.65 -5.33
N ASP A 46 3.62 -5.56 -4.68
CA ASP A 46 3.11 -4.37 -5.35
C ASP A 46 4.27 -3.50 -5.85
N ILE A 47 4.18 -3.09 -7.10
CA ILE A 47 5.13 -2.18 -7.74
C ILE A 47 4.41 -0.89 -8.09
N THR A 48 5.07 0.24 -7.88
CA THR A 48 4.58 1.54 -8.29
C THR A 48 5.61 2.26 -9.15
N THR A 49 5.19 3.01 -10.18
CA THR A 49 6.09 3.60 -11.19
C THR A 49 5.59 4.92 -11.76
N ALA A 50 6.51 5.75 -12.28
CA ALA A 50 6.17 6.94 -13.07
C ALA A 50 5.68 6.60 -14.49
N ALA A 51 5.89 5.35 -14.97
CA ALA A 51 5.42 4.93 -16.30
C ALA A 51 3.89 4.84 -16.33
N LYS A 52 3.26 5.36 -17.38
CA LYS A 52 1.83 5.20 -17.63
C LYS A 52 1.49 3.77 -18.07
N PRO A 53 0.24 3.31 -17.90
CA PRO A 53 -0.15 1.94 -18.23
C PRO A 53 0.20 1.52 -19.65
N GLU A 54 -0.01 2.38 -20.64
CA GLU A 54 0.29 2.10 -22.04
C GLU A 54 1.78 1.86 -22.25
N LYS A 55 2.62 2.61 -21.53
CA LYS A 55 4.07 2.45 -21.58
C LYS A 55 4.54 1.18 -20.87
N ILE A 56 3.89 0.79 -19.77
CA ILE A 56 4.17 -0.47 -19.09
C ILE A 56 3.87 -1.64 -20.06
N ILE A 57 2.71 -1.63 -20.73
CA ILE A 57 2.32 -2.66 -21.71
C ILE A 57 3.33 -2.74 -22.86
N GLU A 58 3.76 -1.59 -23.39
CA GLU A 58 4.78 -1.53 -24.46
C GLU A 58 6.11 -2.14 -24.00
N LEU A 59 6.61 -1.74 -22.81
CA LEU A 59 7.89 -2.18 -22.27
C LEU A 59 7.94 -3.67 -21.95
N PHE A 60 6.79 -4.26 -21.60
CA PHE A 60 6.66 -5.66 -21.21
C PHE A 60 5.86 -6.50 -22.21
N SER A 61 5.91 -6.10 -23.50
CA SER A 61 5.19 -6.82 -24.58
C SER A 61 5.64 -8.28 -24.80
N ASP A 62 6.79 -8.65 -24.25
CA ASP A 62 7.34 -10.01 -24.21
C ASP A 62 6.81 -10.88 -23.04
N ILE A 63 6.00 -10.30 -22.16
CA ILE A 63 5.42 -10.95 -20.96
C ILE A 63 3.90 -10.90 -21.07
N PRO A 64 3.17 -11.94 -20.60
CA PRO A 64 1.71 -11.86 -20.53
C PRO A 64 1.26 -10.73 -19.60
N VAL A 65 0.36 -9.88 -20.11
CA VAL A 65 -0.15 -8.68 -19.42
C VAL A 65 -1.65 -8.82 -19.25
N LEU A 66 -2.14 -8.55 -18.03
CA LEU A 66 -3.57 -8.44 -17.72
C LEU A 66 -3.93 -6.97 -17.47
N GLU A 67 -4.91 -6.48 -18.20
CA GLU A 67 -5.32 -5.06 -18.23
C GLU A 67 -6.50 -4.76 -17.27
N THR A 68 -6.71 -5.59 -16.26
CA THR A 68 -7.90 -5.53 -15.40
C THR A 68 -8.02 -4.26 -14.56
N GLY A 69 -6.93 -3.54 -14.36
CA GLY A 69 -6.86 -2.34 -13.52
C GLY A 69 -6.61 -1.02 -14.26
N LEU A 70 -6.65 -0.98 -15.60
CA LEU A 70 -6.25 0.19 -16.42
C LEU A 70 -6.90 1.51 -16.00
N LYS A 71 -8.21 1.49 -15.66
CA LYS A 71 -8.94 2.70 -15.21
C LYS A 71 -8.34 3.34 -13.97
N HIS A 72 -7.61 2.56 -13.17
CA HIS A 72 -6.97 3.00 -11.94
C HIS A 72 -5.45 3.09 -12.07
N GLY A 73 -4.92 2.93 -13.28
CA GLY A 73 -3.49 3.00 -13.56
C GLY A 73 -2.72 1.72 -13.23
N THR A 74 -3.40 0.58 -13.04
CA THR A 74 -2.76 -0.70 -12.68
C THR A 74 -2.74 -1.65 -13.87
N VAL A 75 -1.60 -2.30 -14.07
CA VAL A 75 -1.37 -3.39 -15.02
C VAL A 75 -0.79 -4.57 -14.24
N THR A 76 -1.25 -5.79 -14.53
CA THR A 76 -0.69 -6.99 -13.91
C THR A 76 0.21 -7.72 -14.89
N LEU A 77 1.48 -7.88 -14.56
CA LEU A 77 2.48 -8.65 -15.31
C LEU A 77 2.54 -10.07 -14.74
N LEU A 78 2.51 -11.08 -15.62
CA LEU A 78 2.66 -12.48 -15.21
C LEU A 78 4.09 -12.94 -15.48
N THR A 79 4.89 -13.06 -14.45
CA THR A 79 6.27 -13.56 -14.50
C THR A 79 6.42 -14.80 -13.65
N ASP A 80 7.04 -15.86 -14.18
CA ASP A 80 7.21 -17.15 -13.49
C ASP A 80 5.90 -17.72 -12.93
N HIS A 81 4.77 -17.51 -13.63
CA HIS A 81 3.40 -17.88 -13.23
C HIS A 81 2.85 -17.11 -12.01
N GLU A 82 3.54 -16.08 -11.54
CA GLU A 82 3.11 -15.24 -10.43
C GLU A 82 2.69 -13.85 -10.94
N PRO A 83 1.60 -13.26 -10.39
CA PRO A 83 1.14 -11.94 -10.76
C PRO A 83 1.92 -10.85 -10.02
N TYR A 84 2.34 -9.81 -10.75
CA TYR A 84 2.93 -8.60 -10.20
C TYR A 84 2.08 -7.40 -10.61
N GLU A 85 1.46 -6.74 -9.64
CA GLU A 85 0.70 -5.52 -9.90
C GLU A 85 1.64 -4.33 -10.03
N VAL A 86 1.59 -3.66 -11.19
CA VAL A 86 2.37 -2.45 -11.49
C VAL A 86 1.41 -1.29 -11.64
N THR A 87 1.45 -0.34 -10.71
CA THR A 87 0.55 0.80 -10.66
C THR A 87 1.30 2.09 -10.96
N THR A 88 0.78 2.91 -11.89
CA THR A 88 1.30 4.25 -12.16
C THR A 88 1.11 5.15 -10.94
N PHE A 89 2.13 5.95 -10.60
CA PHE A 89 2.01 6.97 -9.54
C PHE A 89 0.81 7.86 -9.81
N ARG A 90 0.00 8.10 -8.78
CA ARG A 90 -1.23 8.83 -8.96
C ARG A 90 -1.62 9.67 -7.74
N VAL A 91 -2.35 10.73 -8.02
CA VAL A 91 -3.13 11.49 -7.05
C VAL A 91 -4.59 11.09 -7.22
N ASP A 92 -5.22 10.69 -6.16
CA ASP A 92 -6.64 10.41 -6.15
C ASP A 92 -7.43 11.72 -5.99
N GLY A 93 -8.49 11.91 -6.78
CA GLY A 93 -9.43 13.03 -6.65
C GLY A 93 -10.35 12.88 -5.45
N ASN A 94 -11.52 13.54 -5.49
CA ASN A 94 -12.52 13.40 -4.44
C ASN A 94 -13.09 11.98 -4.40
N TYR A 95 -13.66 11.62 -3.25
CA TYR A 95 -14.30 10.33 -3.02
C TYR A 95 -15.77 10.56 -2.67
N THR A 96 -16.65 10.53 -3.66
CA THR A 96 -18.09 10.73 -3.42
C THR A 96 -18.80 9.46 -2.98
N ASP A 97 -18.30 8.29 -3.38
CA ASP A 97 -18.87 6.99 -2.99
C ASP A 97 -18.21 6.37 -1.73
N GLY A 98 -17.25 7.08 -1.12
CA GLY A 98 -16.50 6.60 0.04
C GLY A 98 -15.62 5.37 -0.23
N ARG A 99 -15.24 5.13 -1.51
CA ARG A 99 -14.39 4.00 -1.91
C ARG A 99 -13.46 4.30 -3.07
N HIS A 100 -14.00 4.80 -4.16
CA HIS A 100 -13.25 5.04 -5.38
C HIS A 100 -13.08 6.55 -5.56
N PRO A 101 -11.88 6.99 -5.95
CA PRO A 101 -11.72 8.38 -6.33
C PRO A 101 -12.54 8.65 -7.59
N ASP A 102 -13.25 9.78 -7.62
CA ASP A 102 -14.04 10.23 -8.78
C ASP A 102 -13.18 10.43 -10.02
N SER A 103 -11.91 10.75 -9.79
CA SER A 103 -10.91 10.91 -10.83
C SER A 103 -9.54 10.49 -10.32
N VAL A 104 -8.68 10.06 -11.23
CA VAL A 104 -7.29 9.73 -10.98
C VAL A 104 -6.43 10.59 -11.90
N ALA A 105 -5.46 11.31 -11.34
CA ALA A 105 -4.46 12.04 -12.09
C ALA A 105 -3.09 11.36 -11.92
N PHE A 106 -2.45 10.99 -13.02
CA PHE A 106 -1.11 10.42 -12.97
C PHE A 106 -0.08 11.50 -12.65
N THR A 107 0.91 11.15 -11.83
CA THR A 107 2.03 12.00 -11.41
C THR A 107 3.35 11.30 -11.68
N THR A 108 4.43 12.04 -11.62
CA THR A 108 5.80 11.48 -11.65
C THR A 108 6.48 11.52 -10.28
N ASP A 109 5.81 12.07 -9.26
CA ASP A 109 6.35 12.16 -7.91
C ASP A 109 5.78 11.02 -7.04
N ILE A 110 6.64 10.15 -6.57
CA ILE A 110 6.25 9.04 -5.68
C ILE A 110 5.61 9.55 -4.38
N ARG A 111 5.94 10.76 -3.91
CA ARG A 111 5.37 11.31 -2.67
C ARG A 111 3.87 11.48 -2.77
N ASP A 112 3.37 11.83 -3.94
CA ASP A 112 1.94 11.95 -4.21
C ASP A 112 1.25 10.58 -4.10
N ASP A 113 1.86 9.52 -4.67
CA ASP A 113 1.33 8.15 -4.58
C ASP A 113 1.35 7.62 -3.16
N LEU A 114 2.39 7.93 -2.40
CA LEU A 114 2.49 7.53 -1.00
C LEU A 114 1.48 8.28 -0.12
N ALA A 115 1.22 9.57 -0.41
CA ALA A 115 0.31 10.42 0.36
C ALA A 115 -1.15 9.91 0.35
N ARG A 116 -1.59 9.21 -0.69
CA ARG A 116 -2.94 8.63 -0.78
C ARG A 116 -3.12 7.32 -0.03
N ARG A 117 -2.04 6.69 0.46
CA ARG A 117 -2.09 5.43 1.21
C ARG A 117 -2.71 5.65 2.60
N ASP A 118 -3.07 4.55 3.25
CA ASP A 118 -3.77 4.60 4.54
C ASP A 118 -2.83 4.89 5.72
N LEU A 119 -1.87 4.01 5.98
CA LEU A 119 -1.04 4.00 7.17
C LEU A 119 0.44 4.21 6.84
N THR A 120 1.18 4.85 7.75
CA THR A 120 2.61 5.13 7.59
C THR A 120 3.42 3.86 7.34
N ILE A 121 3.13 2.77 8.05
CA ILE A 121 3.78 1.46 7.91
C ILE A 121 3.55 0.80 6.53
N ASN A 122 2.60 1.29 5.75
CA ASN A 122 2.28 0.83 4.38
C ASN A 122 2.78 1.81 3.31
N ALA A 123 3.53 2.85 3.68
CA ALA A 123 4.10 3.85 2.77
C ALA A 123 5.63 3.76 2.65
N VAL A 124 6.20 2.65 3.06
CA VAL A 124 7.61 2.31 2.84
C VAL A 124 7.80 1.70 1.46
N TYR A 125 8.95 1.96 0.82
CA TYR A 125 9.21 1.50 -0.54
C TYR A 125 10.69 1.15 -0.73
N ALA A 126 11.00 0.37 -1.78
CA ALA A 126 12.35 -0.10 -2.06
C ALA A 126 12.66 -0.04 -3.55
N ASP A 127 13.91 0.31 -3.90
CA ASP A 127 14.42 0.30 -5.27
C ASP A 127 14.78 -1.12 -5.74
N GLU A 128 15.23 -1.25 -7.00
CA GLU A 128 15.65 -2.51 -7.62
C GLU A 128 16.84 -3.20 -6.93
N LYS A 129 17.58 -2.46 -6.10
CA LYS A 129 18.72 -2.98 -5.30
C LYS A 129 18.29 -3.35 -3.88
N GLY A 130 16.99 -3.20 -3.58
CA GLY A 130 16.41 -3.44 -2.26
C GLY A 130 16.73 -2.35 -1.23
N ASN A 131 17.27 -1.19 -1.62
CA ASN A 131 17.43 -0.08 -0.68
C ASN A 131 16.07 0.46 -0.29
N VAL A 132 15.82 0.57 1.02
CA VAL A 132 14.53 1.00 1.56
C VAL A 132 14.51 2.51 1.79
N PHE A 133 13.38 3.12 1.47
CA PHE A 133 13.11 4.55 1.63
C PHE A 133 11.80 4.77 2.37
N ASP A 134 11.72 5.88 3.11
CA ASP A 134 10.60 6.19 3.99
C ASP A 134 10.41 7.72 4.10
N TYR A 135 9.26 8.23 3.65
CA TYR A 135 8.92 9.65 3.77
C TYR A 135 8.01 9.96 4.97
N TYR A 136 7.37 8.94 5.55
CA TYR A 136 6.32 9.11 6.56
C TYR A 136 6.67 8.52 7.91
N ASN A 137 7.97 8.19 8.14
CA ASN A 137 8.47 7.53 9.35
C ASN A 137 7.78 6.20 9.65
N GLY A 138 7.37 5.47 8.60
CA GLY A 138 6.72 4.16 8.73
C GLY A 138 7.64 3.10 9.31
N ILE A 139 8.96 3.19 9.06
CA ILE A 139 9.95 2.27 9.63
C ILE A 139 10.03 2.47 11.15
N GLU A 140 10.16 3.72 11.60
CA GLU A 140 10.19 4.03 13.04
C GLU A 140 8.88 3.61 13.71
N ASP A 141 7.74 3.89 13.07
CA ASP A 141 6.43 3.46 13.56
C ASP A 141 6.35 1.93 13.69
N LEU A 142 6.88 1.21 12.73
CA LEU A 142 6.90 -0.26 12.73
C LEU A 142 7.75 -0.81 13.89
N GLU A 143 8.93 -0.25 14.13
CA GLU A 143 9.85 -0.64 15.21
C GLU A 143 9.23 -0.35 16.60
N GLN A 144 8.59 0.81 16.74
CA GLN A 144 7.95 1.24 17.99
C GLN A 144 6.59 0.57 18.22
N GLY A 145 5.98 -0.01 17.17
CA GLY A 145 4.64 -0.55 17.22
C GLY A 145 3.56 0.53 17.16
N ASN A 146 3.85 1.67 16.54
CA ASN A 146 2.87 2.71 16.29
C ASN A 146 2.12 2.40 15.00
N VAL A 147 0.80 2.47 15.04
CA VAL A 147 -0.04 2.39 13.84
C VAL A 147 -0.74 3.73 13.68
N ARG A 148 -0.36 4.48 12.64
CA ARG A 148 -0.84 5.85 12.39
C ARG A 148 -1.28 6.04 10.95
N PHE A 149 -2.30 6.86 10.75
CA PHE A 149 -2.69 7.29 9.41
C PHE A 149 -1.68 8.28 8.82
N ILE A 150 -1.52 8.28 7.50
CA ILE A 150 -0.78 9.31 6.78
C ILE A 150 -1.60 10.60 6.80
N GLY A 151 -1.00 11.70 7.26
CA GLY A 151 -1.66 12.99 7.32
C GLY A 151 -2.80 13.04 8.35
N ASN A 152 -3.96 13.55 7.95
CA ASN A 152 -5.10 13.70 8.84
C ASN A 152 -5.98 12.45 8.86
N PRO A 153 -6.13 11.78 10.04
CA PRO A 153 -6.91 10.54 10.15
C PRO A 153 -8.36 10.67 9.67
N ASN A 154 -9.02 11.79 9.99
CA ASN A 154 -10.41 12.05 9.60
C ASN A 154 -10.55 12.12 8.08
N HIS A 155 -9.60 12.76 7.39
CA HIS A 155 -9.61 12.80 5.92
C HIS A 155 -9.41 11.42 5.34
N ARG A 156 -8.41 10.67 5.83
CA ARG A 156 -8.14 9.30 5.35
C ARG A 156 -9.31 8.35 5.53
N ILE A 157 -10.00 8.43 6.65
CA ILE A 157 -11.16 7.59 6.93
C ILE A 157 -12.35 7.95 6.02
N LYS A 158 -12.59 9.25 5.78
CA LYS A 158 -13.71 9.70 4.93
C LYS A 158 -13.55 9.34 3.45
N GLU A 159 -12.32 9.13 2.97
CA GLU A 159 -12.07 8.61 1.62
C GLU A 159 -12.52 7.16 1.47
N ASP A 160 -12.32 6.34 2.50
CA ASP A 160 -12.76 4.95 2.53
C ASP A 160 -12.96 4.51 3.98
N TYR A 161 -14.21 4.35 4.40
CA TYR A 161 -14.55 3.95 5.76
C TYR A 161 -14.04 2.56 6.15
N LEU A 162 -13.67 1.71 5.18
CA LEU A 162 -13.02 0.43 5.48
C LEU A 162 -11.68 0.63 6.21
N ARG A 163 -11.06 1.79 6.07
CA ARG A 163 -9.80 2.14 6.77
C ARG A 163 -9.95 2.09 8.29
N ILE A 164 -11.16 2.22 8.84
CA ILE A 164 -11.43 2.00 10.28
C ILE A 164 -11.11 0.55 10.64
N LEU A 165 -11.67 -0.43 9.92
CA LEU A 165 -11.42 -1.85 10.18
C LEU A 165 -9.97 -2.21 9.90
N ARG A 166 -9.39 -1.66 8.83
CA ARG A 166 -7.97 -1.83 8.50
C ARG A 166 -7.06 -1.32 9.61
N PHE A 167 -7.35 -0.15 10.21
CA PHE A 167 -6.59 0.40 11.32
C PHE A 167 -6.56 -0.59 12.50
N PHE A 168 -7.70 -1.12 12.93
CA PHE A 168 -7.75 -2.10 14.02
C PHE A 168 -7.06 -3.42 13.64
N ARG A 169 -7.19 -3.89 12.41
CA ARG A 169 -6.47 -5.08 11.94
C ARG A 169 -4.95 -4.88 11.98
N PHE A 170 -4.46 -3.77 11.47
CA PHE A 170 -3.02 -3.49 11.50
C PHE A 170 -2.52 -3.23 12.92
N TYR A 171 -3.33 -2.61 13.77
CA TYR A 171 -3.00 -2.45 15.17
C TYR A 171 -2.91 -3.81 15.90
N SER A 172 -3.79 -4.76 15.62
CA SER A 172 -3.72 -6.10 16.23
C SER A 172 -2.48 -6.89 15.81
N ILE A 173 -1.88 -6.56 14.65
CA ILE A 173 -0.69 -7.26 14.12
C ILE A 173 0.61 -6.58 14.57
N PHE A 174 0.66 -5.28 14.52
CA PHE A 174 1.89 -4.49 14.65
C PHE A 174 1.86 -3.52 15.83
N GLY A 175 0.69 -3.22 16.36
CA GLY A 175 0.49 -2.21 17.39
C GLY A 175 1.03 -2.62 18.75
N LYS A 176 1.55 -1.63 19.49
CA LYS A 176 1.87 -1.70 20.91
C LYS A 176 1.14 -0.57 21.62
N ALA A 177 0.78 -0.81 22.89
CA ALA A 177 0.16 0.24 23.71
C ALA A 177 1.16 1.39 24.00
N PRO A 178 0.68 2.65 24.06
CA PRO A 178 -0.71 3.07 23.86
C PRO A 178 -1.08 3.17 22.38
N ILE A 179 -2.37 2.98 22.07
CA ILE A 179 -2.92 3.22 20.73
C ILE A 179 -2.86 4.72 20.39
N ASP A 180 -2.63 5.06 19.11
CA ASP A 180 -2.64 6.45 18.66
C ASP A 180 -3.99 7.11 18.92
N ALA A 181 -4.01 8.11 19.83
CA ALA A 181 -5.24 8.74 20.28
C ALA A 181 -5.99 9.48 19.18
N LYS A 182 -5.27 10.09 18.22
CA LYS A 182 -5.88 10.82 17.09
C LYS A 182 -6.54 9.85 16.12
N ALA A 183 -5.89 8.73 15.84
CA ALA A 183 -6.46 7.68 14.99
C ALA A 183 -7.70 7.06 15.62
N LEU A 184 -7.63 6.75 16.92
CA LEU A 184 -8.76 6.16 17.66
C LEU A 184 -9.97 7.11 17.71
N GLU A 185 -9.75 8.40 17.98
CA GLU A 185 -10.82 9.40 18.01
C GLU A 185 -11.45 9.56 16.62
N ALA A 186 -10.64 9.67 15.55
CA ALA A 186 -11.14 9.73 14.20
C ALA A 186 -11.96 8.48 13.80
N CYS A 187 -11.57 7.29 14.26
CA CYS A 187 -12.36 6.07 14.07
C CYS A 187 -13.72 6.16 14.77
N LYS A 188 -13.76 6.67 16.01
CA LYS A 188 -15.03 6.84 16.75
C LYS A 188 -15.95 7.86 16.09
N GLU A 189 -15.41 9.00 15.67
CA GLU A 189 -16.19 10.06 15.01
C GLU A 189 -16.82 9.59 13.68
N ASN A 190 -16.13 8.73 12.95
CA ASN A 190 -16.54 8.29 11.61
C ASN A 190 -17.15 6.87 11.56
N LYS A 191 -17.40 6.22 12.69
CA LYS A 191 -17.89 4.82 12.78
C LYS A 191 -19.19 4.57 11.99
N ASP A 192 -20.07 5.57 11.94
CA ASP A 192 -21.34 5.44 11.21
C ASP A 192 -21.17 5.30 9.70
N GLY A 193 -20.02 5.75 9.16
CA GLY A 193 -19.65 5.54 7.76
C GLY A 193 -19.48 4.07 7.38
N LEU A 194 -19.22 3.18 8.35
CA LEU A 194 -19.16 1.73 8.10
C LEU A 194 -20.48 1.17 7.51
N LYS A 195 -21.61 1.81 7.80
CA LYS A 195 -22.94 1.44 7.26
C LYS A 195 -23.04 1.63 5.73
N GLN A 196 -22.13 2.40 5.13
CA GLN A 196 -22.09 2.68 3.69
C GLN A 196 -21.29 1.62 2.92
N LEU A 197 -20.56 0.76 3.62
CA LEU A 197 -19.75 -0.27 3.00
C LEU A 197 -20.59 -1.48 2.62
N SER A 198 -20.19 -2.17 1.55
CA SER A 198 -20.80 -3.46 1.22
C SER A 198 -20.44 -4.52 2.28
N MET A 199 -21.36 -5.44 2.52
CA MET A 199 -21.18 -6.51 3.50
C MET A 199 -20.00 -7.41 3.17
N GLU A 200 -19.71 -7.62 1.88
CA GLU A 200 -18.57 -8.42 1.42
C GLU A 200 -17.25 -7.79 1.88
N ARG A 201 -17.09 -6.47 1.73
CA ARG A 201 -15.87 -5.76 2.16
C ARG A 201 -15.67 -5.84 3.67
N ILE A 202 -16.74 -5.62 4.43
CA ILE A 202 -16.70 -5.72 5.90
C ILE A 202 -16.32 -7.15 6.29
N ARG A 203 -16.98 -8.15 5.74
CA ARG A 203 -16.73 -9.56 6.00
C ARG A 203 -15.28 -9.93 5.72
N ASP A 204 -14.77 -9.58 4.54
CA ASP A 204 -13.43 -9.94 4.12
C ASP A 204 -12.35 -9.28 5.00
N GLU A 205 -12.56 -8.05 5.43
CA GLU A 205 -11.65 -7.38 6.34
C GLU A 205 -11.72 -7.95 7.77
N LEU A 206 -12.92 -8.30 8.25
CA LEU A 206 -13.10 -8.98 9.54
C LEU A 206 -12.48 -10.37 9.54
N PHE A 207 -12.63 -11.16 8.46
CA PHE A 207 -11.93 -12.43 8.37
C PHE A 207 -10.42 -12.28 8.45
N LYS A 208 -9.84 -11.29 7.76
CA LYS A 208 -8.41 -10.99 7.88
C LYS A 208 -8.02 -10.61 9.30
N LEU A 209 -8.86 -9.85 10.02
CA LEU A 209 -8.64 -9.49 11.42
C LEU A 209 -8.68 -10.72 12.33
N PHE A 210 -9.69 -11.57 12.22
CA PHE A 210 -9.85 -12.74 13.11
C PHE A 210 -8.87 -13.88 12.84
N LEU A 211 -8.40 -14.02 11.59
CA LEU A 211 -7.42 -15.04 11.21
C LEU A 211 -5.97 -14.60 11.53
N THR A 212 -5.76 -13.35 11.90
CA THR A 212 -4.43 -12.88 12.26
C THR A 212 -4.06 -13.36 13.67
N PRO A 213 -2.90 -14.00 13.86
CA PRO A 213 -2.42 -14.32 15.20
C PRO A 213 -2.23 -13.03 15.98
N SER A 214 -3.00 -12.81 17.04
CA SER A 214 -2.87 -11.63 17.88
C SER A 214 -1.55 -11.69 18.64
N THR A 215 -0.70 -10.70 18.43
CA THR A 215 0.54 -10.51 19.20
C THR A 215 0.35 -9.48 20.32
N SER A 216 -0.78 -8.78 20.34
CA SER A 216 -1.14 -7.81 21.37
C SER A 216 -2.59 -8.01 21.81
N PRO A 217 -2.90 -7.89 23.11
CA PRO A 217 -4.30 -7.82 23.55
C PRO A 217 -4.91 -6.54 22.94
N LEU A 218 -6.09 -6.70 22.34
CA LEU A 218 -6.91 -5.55 21.97
C LEU A 218 -7.21 -4.74 23.22
N PRO A 219 -7.16 -3.39 23.15
CA PRO A 219 -7.49 -2.53 24.27
C PRO A 219 -8.95 -2.65 24.71
#